data_b7d97cef740500e1a7884e2504593f90
#
_entry.id   b7d97cef740500e1a7884e2504593f90
#
_cell.length_a   1.000
_cell.length_b   1.000
_cell.length_c   1.000
_cell.angle_alpha   90.00
_cell.angle_beta   90.00
_cell.angle_gamma   90.00
#
_symmetry.space_group_name_H-M   'P 1'
#
loop_
_entity.id
_entity.type
_entity.pdbx_description
1 polymer ?
#
loop_
_entity_poly.entity_id
_entity_poly.type
_entity_poly.pdbx_seq_one_letter_code
_entity_poly.pdbx_strand_id
1 'polypeptide(L)'
;RRRINTRMAKLRKQIIAMKPARETKRANRKRNAVPAVAIAGYTNAGKSSLLNKITQAGVLVENALFATLDPTVRKSLTPDGREYTLADTVGFVRNLPHQLVEAFRSTLEEIADSDLVVHVVDASHPDPAGQIATVRKVIAEIDAGNIPELVVFNKIDLADDAQRMALRGMEPNSIGVSARTGEGMEELRQLIAKQIPEPNVRINVVIPYSRGELVSRLHLNSRILKLEYLEEGTKLEVMVRPDLAAELRQFEII
;
A
#
# COMPACT_ATOMS: atom_id res chain seq x y z
N ARG A 1 38.74 1.27 5.15
CA ARG A 1 38.17 0.14 4.41
C ARG A 1 37.69 -0.98 5.36
N ARG A 2 38.51 -1.51 6.33
CA ARG A 2 38.16 -2.60 7.25
C ARG A 2 36.95 -2.28 8.14
N ARG A 3 36.85 -1.05 8.71
CA ARG A 3 35.69 -0.58 9.51
C ARG A 3 34.40 -0.48 8.71
N ILE A 4 34.47 -0.07 7.44
CA ILE A 4 33.30 0.02 6.54
C ILE A 4 32.78 -1.38 6.24
N ASN A 5 33.65 -2.33 5.91
CA ASN A 5 33.26 -3.70 5.62
C ASN A 5 32.64 -4.40 6.84
N THR A 6 33.17 -4.16 8.06
CA THR A 6 32.59 -4.69 9.30
C THR A 6 31.21 -4.10 9.56
N ARG A 7 31.00 -2.80 9.32
CA ARG A 7 29.71 -2.14 9.48
C ARG A 7 28.68 -2.62 8.44
N MET A 8 29.10 -2.82 7.21
CA MET A 8 28.30 -3.41 6.14
C MET A 8 27.87 -4.85 6.45
N ALA A 9 28.79 -5.69 6.96
CA ALA A 9 28.48 -7.05 7.36
C ALA A 9 27.47 -7.09 8.53
N LYS A 10 27.61 -6.19 9.51
CA LYS A 10 26.68 -6.07 10.63
C LYS A 10 25.27 -5.66 10.17
N LEU A 11 25.18 -4.67 9.26
CA LEU A 11 23.92 -4.21 8.68
C LEU A 11 23.24 -5.31 7.86
N ARG A 12 23.98 -6.03 7.02
CA ARG A 12 23.48 -7.21 6.28
C ARG A 12 22.89 -8.27 7.24
N LYS A 13 23.58 -8.57 8.33
CA LYS A 13 23.11 -9.52 9.33
C LYS A 13 21.83 -9.05 10.03
N GLN A 14 21.70 -7.76 10.31
CA GLN A 14 20.49 -7.16 10.88
C GLN A 14 19.30 -7.24 9.89
N ILE A 15 19.52 -6.93 8.62
CA ILE A 15 18.49 -7.03 7.56
C ILE A 15 17.99 -8.47 7.42
N ILE A 16 18.89 -9.45 7.40
CA ILE A 16 18.54 -10.88 7.34
C ILE A 16 17.74 -11.30 8.58
N ALA A 17 18.12 -10.84 9.77
CA ALA A 17 17.43 -11.17 11.02
C ALA A 17 15.99 -10.58 11.09
N MET A 18 15.68 -9.53 10.36
CA MET A 18 14.34 -8.91 10.30
C MET A 18 13.38 -9.67 9.36
N LYS A 19 13.89 -10.49 8.44
CA LYS A 19 13.11 -11.22 7.43
C LYS A 19 12.00 -12.10 8.04
N PRO A 20 12.22 -12.94 9.05
CA PRO A 20 11.17 -13.80 9.61
C PRO A 20 10.00 -13.05 10.22
N ALA A 21 10.28 -11.94 10.93
CA ALA A 21 9.23 -11.12 11.53
C ALA A 21 8.34 -10.43 10.47
N ARG A 22 8.93 -10.04 9.33
CA ARG A 22 8.19 -9.46 8.20
C ARG A 22 7.35 -10.52 7.51
N GLU A 23 7.89 -11.71 7.25
CA GLU A 23 7.16 -12.84 6.65
C GLU A 23 5.95 -13.23 7.50
N THR A 24 6.09 -13.26 8.83
CA THR A 24 4.96 -13.53 9.74
C THR A 24 3.88 -12.45 9.66
N LYS A 25 4.26 -11.16 9.66
CA LYS A 25 3.31 -10.05 9.49
C LYS A 25 2.61 -10.10 8.13
N ARG A 26 3.34 -10.43 7.07
CA ARG A 26 2.85 -10.58 5.71
C ARG A 26 1.85 -11.74 5.59
N ALA A 27 2.19 -12.91 6.15
CA ALA A 27 1.29 -14.06 6.22
C ALA A 27 0.00 -13.76 6.99
N ASN A 28 0.08 -12.99 8.08
CA ASN A 28 -1.09 -12.56 8.84
C ASN A 28 -1.96 -11.58 8.05
N ARG A 29 -1.37 -10.65 7.27
CA ARG A 29 -2.14 -9.75 6.37
C ARG A 29 -2.90 -10.55 5.31
N LYS A 30 -2.21 -11.48 4.62
CA LYS A 30 -2.83 -12.39 3.63
C LYS A 30 -3.94 -13.21 4.27
N ARG A 31 -3.71 -13.80 5.45
CA ARG A 31 -4.71 -14.58 6.18
C ARG A 31 -5.93 -13.74 6.58
N ASN A 32 -5.73 -12.48 6.93
CA ASN A 32 -6.82 -11.57 7.32
C ASN A 32 -7.48 -10.88 6.13
N ALA A 33 -7.06 -11.17 4.89
CA ALA A 33 -7.59 -10.56 3.67
C ALA A 33 -7.57 -9.03 3.65
N VAL A 34 -6.63 -8.39 4.39
CA VAL A 34 -6.46 -6.94 4.42
C VAL A 34 -5.71 -6.49 3.17
N PRO A 35 -6.31 -5.64 2.30
CA PRO A 35 -5.63 -5.13 1.13
C PRO A 35 -4.32 -4.40 1.46
N ALA A 36 -3.31 -4.59 0.62
CA ALA A 36 -2.01 -3.95 0.77
C ALA A 36 -1.77 -2.95 -0.36
N VAL A 37 -1.47 -1.71 0.00
CA VAL A 37 -1.12 -0.64 -0.93
C VAL A 37 0.34 -0.26 -0.72
N ALA A 38 1.17 -0.34 -1.76
CA ALA A 38 2.55 0.12 -1.71
C ALA A 38 2.67 1.54 -2.28
N ILE A 39 3.39 2.40 -1.57
CA ILE A 39 3.73 3.74 -2.06
C ILE A 39 5.10 3.67 -2.70
N ALA A 40 5.18 3.77 -4.02
CA ALA A 40 6.40 3.77 -4.79
C ALA A 40 6.65 5.17 -5.40
N GLY A 41 7.87 5.46 -5.81
CA GLY A 41 8.19 6.71 -6.49
C GLY A 41 9.63 7.14 -6.30
N TYR A 42 10.02 8.17 -7.04
CA TYR A 42 11.37 8.68 -7.01
C TYR A 42 11.75 9.25 -5.63
N THR A 43 13.06 9.35 -5.34
CA THR A 43 13.52 10.02 -4.11
C THR A 43 13.00 11.45 -4.05
N ASN A 44 12.61 11.91 -2.87
CA ASN A 44 12.07 13.24 -2.63
C ASN A 44 10.74 13.57 -3.35
N ALA A 45 10.04 12.60 -3.93
CA ALA A 45 8.68 12.81 -4.48
C ALA A 45 7.61 13.04 -3.39
N GLY A 46 7.96 12.86 -2.11
CA GLY A 46 7.08 13.11 -0.96
C GLY A 46 6.26 11.91 -0.53
N LYS A 47 6.76 10.68 -0.73
CA LYS A 47 6.10 9.42 -0.33
C LYS A 47 5.76 9.36 1.15
N SER A 48 6.73 9.58 2.03
CA SER A 48 6.53 9.56 3.49
C SER A 48 5.62 10.70 3.96
N SER A 49 5.65 11.86 3.29
CA SER A 49 4.71 12.96 3.56
C SER A 49 3.29 12.57 3.20
N LEU A 50 3.12 11.88 2.06
CA LEU A 50 1.82 11.39 1.60
C LEU A 50 1.28 10.32 2.55
N LEU A 51 2.12 9.34 2.95
CA LEU A 51 1.78 8.33 3.96
C LEU A 51 1.25 8.99 5.24
N ASN A 52 1.99 9.96 5.79
CA ASN A 52 1.60 10.68 7.00
C ASN A 52 0.24 11.38 6.83
N LYS A 53 0.01 12.01 5.69
CA LYS A 53 -1.22 12.74 5.42
C LYS A 53 -2.43 11.81 5.27
N ILE A 54 -2.25 10.64 4.65
CA ILE A 54 -3.32 9.63 4.52
C ILE A 54 -3.64 8.99 5.88
N THR A 55 -2.60 8.59 6.64
CA THR A 55 -2.77 7.81 7.87
C THR A 55 -2.89 8.66 9.13
N GLN A 56 -2.75 10.00 9.01
CA GLN A 56 -2.67 10.95 10.13
C GLN A 56 -1.58 10.58 11.17
N ALA A 57 -0.57 9.85 10.75
CA ALA A 57 0.54 9.40 11.58
C ALA A 57 1.69 10.39 11.50
N GLY A 58 2.31 10.72 12.66
CA GLY A 58 3.47 11.61 12.73
C GLY A 58 4.80 10.89 12.46
N VAL A 59 4.99 10.30 11.27
CA VAL A 59 6.29 9.71 10.89
C VAL A 59 7.27 10.84 10.58
N LEU A 60 8.51 10.69 11.05
CA LEU A 60 9.58 11.64 10.74
C LEU A 60 9.78 11.69 9.22
N VAL A 61 9.62 12.89 8.65
CA VAL A 61 9.86 13.15 7.24
C VAL A 61 11.23 13.81 7.14
N GLU A 62 12.22 13.10 6.62
CA GLU A 62 13.54 13.66 6.35
C GLU A 62 13.66 14.01 4.86
N ASN A 63 14.15 15.21 4.55
CA ASN A 63 14.49 15.64 3.19
C ASN A 63 15.86 15.09 2.78
N ALA A 64 16.08 13.78 2.95
CA ALA A 64 17.31 13.10 2.61
C ALA A 64 17.08 12.04 1.52
N LEU A 65 18.09 11.79 0.72
CA LEU A 65 18.09 10.66 -0.22
C LEU A 65 18.03 9.36 0.59
N PHE A 66 17.11 8.45 0.23
CA PHE A 66 16.89 7.17 0.92
C PHE A 66 16.51 7.34 2.40
N ALA A 67 15.67 8.34 2.71
CA ALA A 67 15.17 8.57 4.07
C ALA A 67 14.45 7.32 4.64
N THR A 68 13.76 6.57 3.79
CA THR A 68 13.11 5.30 4.15
C THR A 68 13.96 4.13 3.66
N LEU A 69 14.62 3.43 4.58
CA LEU A 69 15.41 2.20 4.31
C LEU A 69 14.64 0.94 4.67
N ASP A 70 13.76 1.02 5.66
CA ASP A 70 12.89 -0.07 6.11
C ASP A 70 11.43 0.29 5.83
N PRO A 71 10.63 -0.58 5.18
CA PRO A 71 9.26 -0.24 4.83
C PRO A 71 8.45 0.04 6.10
N THR A 72 7.87 1.22 6.15
CA THR A 72 6.93 1.59 7.22
C THR A 72 5.53 1.21 6.78
N VAL A 73 4.97 0.16 7.38
CA VAL A 73 3.59 -0.27 7.10
C VAL A 73 2.64 0.33 8.12
N ARG A 74 1.58 0.97 7.65
CA ARG A 74 0.53 1.59 8.45
C ARG A 74 -0.85 1.11 8.03
N LYS A 75 -1.76 1.02 8.99
CA LYS A 75 -3.18 0.76 8.74
C LYS A 75 -3.88 2.07 8.44
N SER A 76 -4.84 2.01 7.53
CA SER A 76 -5.75 3.11 7.21
C SER A 76 -7.13 2.55 6.91
N LEU A 77 -8.12 3.44 6.85
CA LEU A 77 -9.49 3.10 6.50
C LEU A 77 -9.87 3.79 5.20
N THR A 78 -10.59 3.09 4.36
CA THR A 78 -11.28 3.68 3.22
C THR A 78 -12.44 4.58 3.69
N PRO A 79 -12.98 5.46 2.85
CA PRO A 79 -14.14 6.29 3.21
C PRO A 79 -15.37 5.47 3.63
N ASP A 80 -15.50 4.22 3.14
CA ASP A 80 -16.55 3.27 3.48
C ASP A 80 -16.22 2.35 4.68
N GLY A 81 -15.08 2.61 5.36
CA GLY A 81 -14.69 1.97 6.63
C GLY A 81 -13.92 0.66 6.51
N ARG A 82 -13.56 0.20 5.28
CA ARG A 82 -12.73 -0.99 5.08
C ARG A 82 -11.27 -0.72 5.49
N GLU A 83 -10.67 -1.65 6.21
CA GLU A 83 -9.25 -1.57 6.57
C GLU A 83 -8.35 -1.94 5.39
N TYR A 84 -7.30 -1.18 5.18
CA TYR A 84 -6.20 -1.51 4.28
C TYR A 84 -4.86 -1.08 4.87
N THR A 85 -3.75 -1.60 4.32
CA THR A 85 -2.41 -1.21 4.76
C THR A 85 -1.72 -0.39 3.69
N LEU A 86 -0.97 0.62 4.15
CA LEU A 86 -0.07 1.44 3.33
C LEU A 86 1.37 1.16 3.72
N ALA A 87 2.20 0.80 2.76
CA ALA A 87 3.63 0.60 2.93
C ALA A 87 4.41 1.73 2.24
N ASP A 88 5.18 2.53 3.00
CA ASP A 88 6.17 3.45 2.41
C ASP A 88 7.39 2.64 1.99
N THR A 89 7.85 2.86 0.77
CA THR A 89 8.99 2.13 0.21
C THR A 89 10.19 3.04 0.01
N VAL A 90 11.33 2.44 -0.30
CA VAL A 90 12.54 3.18 -0.66
C VAL A 90 12.31 4.07 -1.88
N GLY A 91 12.91 5.26 -1.87
CA GLY A 91 12.88 6.14 -3.04
C GLY A 91 13.79 5.63 -4.18
N PHE A 92 13.24 5.57 -5.38
CA PHE A 92 14.01 5.21 -6.57
C PHE A 92 14.91 6.36 -7.03
N VAL A 93 16.00 6.00 -7.69
CA VAL A 93 16.96 6.93 -8.32
C VAL A 93 17.31 6.46 -9.73
N ARG A 94 17.72 7.37 -10.59
CA ARG A 94 18.29 7.01 -11.88
C ARG A 94 19.52 6.10 -11.68
N ASN A 95 19.58 4.97 -12.38
CA ASN A 95 20.68 4.00 -12.28
C ASN A 95 20.90 3.48 -10.85
N LEU A 96 19.90 2.79 -10.30
CA LEU A 96 20.05 2.12 -9.00
C LEU A 96 21.21 1.10 -9.09
N PRO A 97 22.33 1.26 -8.36
CA PRO A 97 23.41 0.29 -8.41
C PRO A 97 22.92 -1.09 -7.98
N HIS A 98 23.32 -2.15 -8.68
CA HIS A 98 22.92 -3.54 -8.35
C HIS A 98 23.14 -3.91 -6.89
N GLN A 99 24.18 -3.37 -6.25
CA GLN A 99 24.44 -3.57 -4.82
C GLN A 99 23.35 -2.97 -3.91
N LEU A 100 22.69 -1.88 -4.34
CA LEU A 100 21.58 -1.26 -3.63
C LEU A 100 20.26 -1.99 -3.90
N VAL A 101 20.06 -2.59 -5.07
CA VAL A 101 18.89 -3.44 -5.37
C VAL A 101 18.82 -4.58 -4.36
N GLU A 102 19.94 -5.24 -4.06
CA GLU A 102 19.98 -6.31 -3.06
C GLU A 102 19.71 -5.80 -1.64
N ALA A 103 20.19 -4.61 -1.29
CA ALA A 103 19.90 -3.97 0.01
C ALA A 103 18.43 -3.55 0.13
N PHE A 104 17.78 -3.16 -0.96
CA PHE A 104 16.38 -2.75 -1.01
C PHE A 104 15.40 -3.89 -1.32
N ARG A 105 15.89 -5.09 -1.50
CA ARG A 105 15.07 -6.25 -1.87
C ARG A 105 13.83 -6.41 -0.98
N SER A 106 13.96 -6.20 0.32
CA SER A 106 12.84 -6.31 1.26
C SER A 106 11.76 -5.24 1.08
N THR A 107 12.13 -4.03 0.64
CA THR A 107 11.18 -2.95 0.32
C THR A 107 10.55 -3.16 -1.04
N LEU A 108 11.29 -3.72 -1.99
CA LEU A 108 10.79 -4.10 -3.31
C LEU A 108 9.82 -5.29 -3.21
N GLU A 109 10.06 -6.24 -2.31
CA GLU A 109 9.13 -7.34 -2.02
C GLU A 109 7.78 -6.84 -1.48
N GLU A 110 7.71 -5.72 -0.72
CA GLU A 110 6.43 -5.14 -0.30
C GLU A 110 5.63 -4.59 -1.50
N ILE A 111 6.30 -4.09 -2.54
CA ILE A 111 5.64 -3.69 -3.79
C ILE A 111 5.08 -4.93 -4.49
N ALA A 112 5.89 -5.97 -4.67
CA ALA A 112 5.48 -7.19 -5.36
C ALA A 112 4.32 -7.95 -4.68
N ASP A 113 4.15 -7.77 -3.37
CA ASP A 113 3.06 -8.38 -2.59
C ASP A 113 1.86 -7.43 -2.39
N SER A 114 1.86 -6.24 -3.00
CA SER A 114 0.75 -5.30 -2.87
C SER A 114 -0.39 -5.58 -3.85
N ASP A 115 -1.59 -5.13 -3.51
CA ASP A 115 -2.78 -5.18 -4.36
C ASP A 115 -2.89 -3.93 -5.25
N LEU A 116 -2.21 -2.84 -4.88
CA LEU A 116 -2.18 -1.56 -5.59
C LEU A 116 -0.85 -0.86 -5.35
N VAL A 117 -0.28 -0.28 -6.40
CA VAL A 117 0.88 0.62 -6.32
C VAL A 117 0.41 2.07 -6.47
N VAL A 118 0.59 2.88 -5.43
CA VAL A 118 0.46 4.33 -5.49
C VAL A 118 1.80 4.92 -5.91
N HIS A 119 1.91 5.26 -7.19
CA HIS A 119 3.14 5.79 -7.78
C HIS A 119 3.20 7.31 -7.64
N VAL A 120 3.99 7.77 -6.68
CA VAL A 120 4.15 9.19 -6.36
C VAL A 120 5.21 9.85 -7.22
N VAL A 121 4.81 10.88 -7.94
CA VAL A 121 5.65 11.68 -8.85
C VAL A 121 5.66 13.13 -8.37
N ASP A 122 6.80 13.78 -8.39
CA ASP A 122 6.91 15.21 -8.07
C ASP A 122 6.41 16.06 -9.26
N ALA A 123 5.26 16.72 -9.09
CA ALA A 123 4.65 17.57 -10.13
C ALA A 123 5.51 18.77 -10.54
N SER A 124 6.40 19.22 -9.66
CA SER A 124 7.30 20.36 -9.91
C SER A 124 8.61 19.97 -10.58
N HIS A 125 8.86 18.65 -10.76
CA HIS A 125 10.09 18.19 -11.38
C HIS A 125 10.12 18.49 -12.90
N PRO A 126 11.25 18.90 -13.49
CA PRO A 126 11.34 19.21 -14.92
C PRO A 126 11.16 18.01 -15.85
N ASP A 127 11.35 16.77 -15.35
CA ASP A 127 11.23 15.52 -16.13
C ASP A 127 10.39 14.49 -15.36
N PRO A 128 9.08 14.69 -15.20
CA PRO A 128 8.19 13.74 -14.53
C PRO A 128 8.04 12.43 -15.34
N ALA A 129 8.04 12.50 -16.67
CA ALA A 129 7.97 11.33 -17.54
C ALA A 129 9.14 10.38 -17.35
N GLY A 130 10.36 10.91 -17.28
CA GLY A 130 11.58 10.13 -17.02
C GLY A 130 11.57 9.51 -15.62
N GLN A 131 10.98 10.18 -14.61
CA GLN A 131 10.79 9.59 -13.29
C GLN A 131 9.83 8.40 -13.33
N ILE A 132 8.67 8.57 -13.99
CA ILE A 132 7.67 7.50 -14.16
C ILE A 132 8.29 6.30 -14.86
N ALA A 133 8.95 6.51 -15.99
CA ALA A 133 9.60 5.44 -16.76
C ALA A 133 10.65 4.68 -15.92
N THR A 134 11.45 5.40 -15.13
CA THR A 134 12.47 4.80 -14.25
C THR A 134 11.86 3.89 -13.19
N VAL A 135 10.80 4.34 -12.53
CA VAL A 135 10.12 3.56 -11.47
C VAL A 135 9.43 2.34 -12.07
N ARG A 136 8.69 2.51 -13.18
CA ARG A 136 8.02 1.41 -13.89
C ARG A 136 9.01 0.33 -14.34
N LYS A 137 10.20 0.72 -14.80
CA LYS A 137 11.27 -0.23 -15.15
C LYS A 137 11.68 -1.08 -13.96
N VAL A 138 11.92 -0.48 -12.80
CA VAL A 138 12.32 -1.24 -11.60
C VAL A 138 11.17 -2.11 -11.09
N ILE A 139 9.92 -1.63 -11.14
CA ILE A 139 8.73 -2.44 -10.78
C ILE A 139 8.61 -3.66 -11.70
N ALA A 140 8.90 -3.52 -12.99
CA ALA A 140 8.91 -4.65 -13.93
C ALA A 140 10.06 -5.65 -13.65
N GLU A 141 11.24 -5.17 -13.24
CA GLU A 141 12.40 -6.02 -12.88
C GLU A 141 12.16 -6.92 -11.64
N ILE A 142 11.16 -6.60 -10.83
CA ILE A 142 10.76 -7.39 -9.64
C ILE A 142 9.47 -8.18 -9.87
N ASP A 143 9.07 -8.40 -11.13
CA ASP A 143 7.84 -9.12 -11.54
C ASP A 143 6.53 -8.51 -11.00
N ALA A 144 6.54 -7.21 -10.63
CA ALA A 144 5.38 -6.47 -10.10
C ALA A 144 4.64 -5.63 -11.17
N GLY A 145 5.02 -5.74 -12.43
CA GLY A 145 4.45 -4.95 -13.53
C GLY A 145 2.95 -5.18 -13.81
N ASN A 146 2.37 -6.27 -13.29
CA ASN A 146 0.95 -6.59 -13.44
C ASN A 146 0.07 -6.04 -12.31
N ILE A 147 0.66 -5.44 -11.27
CA ILE A 147 -0.08 -4.84 -10.17
C ILE A 147 -0.71 -3.53 -10.65
N PRO A 148 -2.00 -3.27 -10.34
CA PRO A 148 -2.64 -2.01 -10.65
C PRO A 148 -1.82 -0.81 -10.14
N GLU A 149 -1.63 0.21 -10.99
CA GLU A 149 -0.87 1.41 -10.68
C GLU A 149 -1.79 2.64 -10.68
N LEU A 150 -1.73 3.44 -9.62
CA LEU A 150 -2.34 4.77 -9.53
C LEU A 150 -1.23 5.82 -9.50
N VAL A 151 -1.08 6.58 -10.59
CA VAL A 151 -0.11 7.68 -10.64
C VAL A 151 -0.64 8.89 -9.89
N VAL A 152 0.17 9.39 -8.95
CA VAL A 152 -0.17 10.52 -8.07
C VAL A 152 0.89 11.61 -8.22
N PHE A 153 0.51 12.71 -8.86
CA PHE A 153 1.35 13.91 -8.97
C PHE A 153 1.27 14.70 -7.67
N ASN A 154 2.24 14.50 -6.80
CA ASN A 154 2.36 15.22 -5.53
C ASN A 154 3.05 16.57 -5.73
N LYS A 155 2.91 17.47 -4.75
CA LYS A 155 3.37 18.86 -4.76
C LYS A 155 2.68 19.71 -5.87
N ILE A 156 1.42 19.40 -6.16
CA ILE A 156 0.65 20.08 -7.19
C ILE A 156 0.46 21.59 -6.90
N ASP A 157 0.62 21.96 -5.63
CA ASP A 157 0.63 23.35 -5.16
C ASP A 157 1.81 24.17 -5.70
N LEU A 158 2.84 23.52 -6.23
CA LEU A 158 4.00 24.15 -6.87
C LEU A 158 3.90 24.19 -8.40
N ALA A 159 2.90 23.52 -9.00
CA ALA A 159 2.68 23.47 -10.43
C ALA A 159 1.67 24.54 -10.87
N ASP A 160 1.98 25.25 -11.95
CA ASP A 160 1.06 26.17 -12.59
C ASP A 160 -0.03 25.43 -13.41
N ASP A 161 -1.01 26.15 -13.93
CA ASP A 161 -2.14 25.56 -14.67
C ASP A 161 -1.70 24.84 -15.94
N ALA A 162 -0.70 25.36 -16.65
CA ALA A 162 -0.16 24.76 -17.86
C ALA A 162 0.54 23.42 -17.53
N GLN A 163 1.33 23.40 -16.46
CA GLN A 163 1.96 22.18 -15.96
C GLN A 163 0.92 21.14 -15.50
N ARG A 164 -0.12 21.56 -14.76
CA ARG A 164 -1.22 20.68 -14.33
C ARG A 164 -1.94 20.05 -15.54
N MET A 165 -2.18 20.82 -16.59
CA MET A 165 -2.78 20.32 -17.84
C MET A 165 -1.87 19.33 -18.56
N ALA A 166 -0.58 19.62 -18.66
CA ALA A 166 0.42 18.74 -19.27
C ALA A 166 0.54 17.39 -18.53
N LEU A 167 0.54 17.40 -17.20
CA LEU A 167 0.59 16.19 -16.37
C LEU A 167 -0.65 15.32 -16.57
N ARG A 168 -1.85 15.92 -16.63
CA ARG A 168 -3.10 15.17 -16.93
C ARG A 168 -3.09 14.59 -18.35
N GLY A 169 -2.52 15.29 -19.32
CA GLY A 169 -2.35 14.78 -20.69
C GLY A 169 -1.36 13.60 -20.77
N MET A 170 -0.33 13.62 -19.93
CA MET A 170 0.70 12.56 -19.86
C MET A 170 0.15 11.27 -19.26
N GLU A 171 -0.61 11.37 -18.17
CA GLU A 171 -1.18 10.22 -17.43
C GLU A 171 -2.67 10.50 -17.16
N PRO A 172 -3.59 10.14 -18.08
CA PRO A 172 -5.01 10.51 -17.96
C PRO A 172 -5.72 9.96 -16.72
N ASN A 173 -5.27 8.81 -16.20
CA ASN A 173 -5.83 8.17 -15.01
C ASN A 173 -5.09 8.57 -13.72
N SER A 174 -4.39 9.69 -13.73
CA SER A 174 -3.65 10.20 -12.57
C SER A 174 -4.47 11.20 -11.75
N ILE A 175 -3.97 11.49 -10.56
CA ILE A 175 -4.50 12.53 -9.68
C ILE A 175 -3.39 13.49 -9.23
N GLY A 176 -3.70 14.79 -9.21
CA GLY A 176 -2.84 15.81 -8.60
C GLY A 176 -3.17 15.99 -7.12
N VAL A 177 -2.17 15.95 -6.25
CA VAL A 177 -2.34 16.16 -4.81
C VAL A 177 -1.24 17.05 -4.23
N SER A 178 -1.49 17.60 -3.06
CA SER A 178 -0.47 18.20 -2.23
C SER A 178 -0.52 17.63 -0.83
N ALA A 179 0.47 16.82 -0.47
CA ALA A 179 0.62 16.33 0.90
C ALA A 179 0.81 17.49 1.91
N ARG A 180 1.31 18.65 1.46
CA ARG A 180 1.52 19.86 2.27
C ARG A 180 0.21 20.59 2.56
N THR A 181 -0.56 20.93 1.52
CA THR A 181 -1.78 21.72 1.66
C THR A 181 -3.02 20.88 1.96
N GLY A 182 -3.02 19.61 1.54
CA GLY A 182 -4.17 18.71 1.60
C GLY A 182 -5.03 18.70 0.32
N GLU A 183 -4.66 19.49 -0.70
CA GLU A 183 -5.33 19.50 -2.00
C GLU A 183 -5.39 18.09 -2.61
N GLY A 184 -6.54 17.64 -3.10
CA GLY A 184 -6.74 16.36 -3.77
C GLY A 184 -6.68 15.11 -2.87
N MET A 185 -6.47 15.26 -1.56
CA MET A 185 -6.26 14.11 -0.67
C MET A 185 -7.52 13.27 -0.46
N GLU A 186 -8.69 13.87 -0.45
CA GLU A 186 -9.96 13.13 -0.30
C GLU A 186 -10.28 12.33 -1.57
N GLU A 187 -10.07 12.93 -2.74
CA GLU A 187 -10.20 12.22 -4.03
C GLU A 187 -9.22 11.05 -4.13
N LEU A 188 -7.97 11.23 -3.65
CA LEU A 188 -6.98 10.16 -3.61
C LEU A 188 -7.47 8.98 -2.75
N ARG A 189 -8.05 9.23 -1.56
CA ARG A 189 -8.61 8.17 -0.70
C ARG A 189 -9.74 7.42 -1.40
N GLN A 190 -10.61 8.12 -2.11
CA GLN A 190 -11.70 7.51 -2.89
C GLN A 190 -11.17 6.66 -4.05
N LEU A 191 -10.13 7.12 -4.77
CA LEU A 191 -9.51 6.36 -5.85
C LEU A 191 -8.81 5.11 -5.33
N ILE A 192 -8.09 5.19 -4.21
CA ILE A 192 -7.52 4.01 -3.54
C ILE A 192 -8.63 3.02 -3.18
N ALA A 193 -9.72 3.48 -2.56
CA ALA A 193 -10.85 2.64 -2.16
C ALA A 193 -11.49 1.90 -3.34
N LYS A 194 -11.52 2.52 -4.54
CA LYS A 194 -12.06 1.91 -5.76
C LYS A 194 -11.11 0.90 -6.42
N GLN A 195 -9.79 1.07 -6.25
CA GLN A 195 -8.80 0.24 -6.93
C GLN A 195 -8.29 -0.93 -6.09
N ILE A 196 -8.40 -0.86 -4.75
CA ILE A 196 -8.11 -2.02 -3.91
C ILE A 196 -9.19 -3.09 -4.09
N PRO A 197 -8.85 -4.39 -3.92
CA PRO A 197 -9.81 -5.47 -4.04
C PRO A 197 -11.06 -5.25 -3.18
N GLU A 198 -12.22 -5.32 -3.83
CA GLU A 198 -13.51 -5.21 -3.12
C GLU A 198 -14.04 -6.60 -2.74
N PRO A 199 -14.77 -6.67 -1.62
CA PRO A 199 -15.57 -7.85 -1.30
C PRO A 199 -16.66 -8.04 -2.37
N ASN A 200 -16.60 -9.14 -3.13
CA ASN A 200 -17.52 -9.40 -4.26
C ASN A 200 -18.25 -10.74 -4.18
N VAL A 201 -17.97 -11.58 -3.17
CA VAL A 201 -18.64 -12.85 -2.94
C VAL A 201 -19.69 -12.68 -1.85
N ARG A 202 -20.96 -12.83 -2.21
CA ARG A 202 -22.07 -12.83 -1.24
C ARG A 202 -22.19 -14.21 -0.63
N ILE A 203 -22.18 -14.29 0.70
CA ILE A 203 -22.28 -15.52 1.46
C ILE A 203 -23.17 -15.31 2.70
N ASN A 204 -23.96 -16.33 3.02
CA ASN A 204 -24.77 -16.36 4.24
C ASN A 204 -24.14 -17.37 5.20
N VAL A 205 -23.81 -16.95 6.41
CA VAL A 205 -23.12 -17.79 7.39
C VAL A 205 -23.76 -17.68 8.77
N VAL A 206 -23.68 -18.76 9.54
CA VAL A 206 -23.95 -18.74 10.99
C VAL A 206 -22.61 -19.05 11.69
N ILE A 207 -22.09 -18.06 12.38
CA ILE A 207 -20.81 -18.17 13.10
C ILE A 207 -21.10 -18.41 14.58
N PRO A 208 -20.69 -19.57 15.14
CA PRO A 208 -20.85 -19.87 16.55
C PRO A 208 -20.19 -18.80 17.44
N TYR A 209 -20.75 -18.54 18.61
CA TYR A 209 -20.21 -17.57 19.56
C TYR A 209 -18.78 -17.89 20.02
N SER A 210 -18.39 -19.16 19.98
CA SER A 210 -17.01 -19.61 20.25
C SER A 210 -15.97 -19.09 19.22
N ARG A 211 -16.42 -18.59 18.07
CA ARG A 211 -15.59 -18.07 16.99
C ARG A 211 -15.82 -16.57 16.76
N GLY A 212 -16.00 -15.81 17.84
CA GLY A 212 -16.24 -14.36 17.78
C GLY A 212 -15.12 -13.56 17.07
N GLU A 213 -13.89 -14.11 17.00
CA GLU A 213 -12.82 -13.54 16.23
C GLU A 213 -13.13 -13.44 14.73
N LEU A 214 -13.91 -14.38 14.17
CA LEU A 214 -14.33 -14.36 12.77
C LEU A 214 -15.36 -13.24 12.53
N VAL A 215 -16.29 -13.03 13.45
CA VAL A 215 -17.26 -11.93 13.38
C VAL A 215 -16.54 -10.60 13.39
N SER A 216 -15.55 -10.41 14.28
CA SER A 216 -14.73 -9.20 14.33
C SER A 216 -13.94 -8.97 13.03
N ARG A 217 -13.39 -10.03 12.45
CA ARG A 217 -12.70 -9.95 11.14
C ARG A 217 -13.65 -9.55 10.02
N LEU A 218 -14.88 -10.06 10.02
CA LEU A 218 -15.89 -9.68 9.03
C LEU A 218 -16.28 -8.21 9.13
N HIS A 219 -16.40 -7.66 10.34
CA HIS A 219 -16.63 -6.22 10.50
C HIS A 219 -15.53 -5.34 9.90
N LEU A 220 -14.27 -5.80 9.93
CA LEU A 220 -13.10 -5.04 9.42
C LEU A 220 -12.85 -5.25 7.93
N ASN A 221 -13.18 -6.43 7.37
CA ASN A 221 -12.68 -6.86 6.07
C ASN A 221 -13.79 -7.23 5.07
N SER A 222 -15.06 -6.99 5.44
CA SER A 222 -16.20 -7.31 4.58
C SER A 222 -17.27 -6.23 4.66
N ARG A 223 -18.21 -6.28 3.71
CA ARG A 223 -19.41 -5.47 3.76
C ARG A 223 -20.55 -6.31 4.32
N ILE A 224 -20.97 -6.01 5.57
CA ILE A 224 -22.11 -6.68 6.21
C ILE A 224 -23.38 -6.12 5.60
N LEU A 225 -24.21 -6.99 5.04
CA LEU A 225 -25.52 -6.65 4.47
C LEU A 225 -26.64 -6.84 5.51
N LYS A 226 -26.56 -7.93 6.29
CA LYS A 226 -27.51 -8.25 7.34
C LYS A 226 -26.80 -8.97 8.49
N LEU A 227 -27.24 -8.70 9.72
CA LEU A 227 -26.74 -9.33 10.93
C LEU A 227 -27.94 -9.66 11.84
N GLU A 228 -27.98 -10.90 12.31
CA GLU A 228 -28.96 -11.39 13.28
C GLU A 228 -28.26 -12.23 14.35
N TYR A 229 -28.69 -12.11 15.59
CA TYR A 229 -28.23 -12.97 16.68
C TYR A 229 -29.20 -14.11 16.87
N LEU A 230 -28.71 -15.36 16.76
CA LEU A 230 -29.48 -16.59 16.98
C LEU A 230 -28.97 -17.27 18.25
N GLU A 231 -29.71 -18.26 18.77
CA GLU A 231 -29.28 -19.04 19.95
C GLU A 231 -27.94 -19.76 19.72
N GLU A 232 -27.70 -20.25 18.51
CA GLU A 232 -26.49 -21.01 18.09
C GLU A 232 -25.29 -20.14 17.65
N GLY A 233 -25.50 -18.84 17.41
CA GLY A 233 -24.45 -17.96 16.94
C GLY A 233 -24.93 -16.70 16.25
N THR A 234 -24.02 -16.03 15.55
CA THR A 234 -24.31 -14.81 14.78
C THR A 234 -24.54 -15.17 13.32
N LYS A 235 -25.75 -14.95 12.82
CA LYS A 235 -26.11 -15.06 11.41
C LYS A 235 -25.71 -13.79 10.68
N LEU A 236 -24.98 -13.95 9.59
CA LEU A 236 -24.46 -12.84 8.80
C LEU A 236 -24.71 -13.10 7.31
N GLU A 237 -25.25 -12.08 6.66
CA GLU A 237 -25.23 -11.97 5.21
C GLU A 237 -24.15 -10.94 4.86
N VAL A 238 -23.11 -11.38 4.18
CA VAL A 238 -21.90 -10.56 3.96
C VAL A 238 -21.42 -10.64 2.53
N MET A 239 -20.83 -9.54 2.07
CA MET A 239 -19.99 -9.52 0.88
C MET A 239 -18.54 -9.64 1.34
N VAL A 240 -17.85 -10.68 0.90
CA VAL A 240 -16.46 -10.97 1.28
C VAL A 240 -15.58 -11.17 0.05
N ARG A 241 -14.28 -11.10 0.23
CA ARG A 241 -13.32 -11.48 -0.81
C ARG A 241 -13.33 -13.02 -1.01
N PRO A 242 -12.96 -13.52 -2.20
CA PRO A 242 -12.97 -14.95 -2.51
C PRO A 242 -12.16 -15.82 -1.54
N ASP A 243 -11.02 -15.31 -1.07
CA ASP A 243 -10.15 -15.99 -0.11
C ASP A 243 -10.84 -16.18 1.26
N LEU A 244 -11.52 -15.14 1.76
CA LEU A 244 -12.28 -15.21 3.00
C LEU A 244 -13.56 -16.04 2.84
N ALA A 245 -14.21 -15.98 1.66
CA ALA A 245 -15.37 -16.81 1.36
C ALA A 245 -15.03 -18.30 1.46
N ALA A 246 -13.86 -18.71 0.96
CA ALA A 246 -13.41 -20.10 1.05
C ALA A 246 -13.25 -20.59 2.49
N GLU A 247 -12.76 -19.74 3.41
CA GLU A 247 -12.64 -20.04 4.84
C GLU A 247 -14.03 -20.15 5.52
N LEU A 248 -14.98 -19.31 5.09
CA LEU A 248 -16.30 -19.22 5.69
C LEU A 248 -17.28 -20.30 5.21
N ARG A 249 -16.98 -21.02 4.14
CA ARG A 249 -17.86 -22.07 3.58
C ARG A 249 -18.31 -23.12 4.60
N GLN A 250 -17.46 -23.43 5.59
CA GLN A 250 -17.82 -24.37 6.66
C GLN A 250 -18.96 -23.90 7.58
N PHE A 251 -19.30 -22.60 7.53
CA PHE A 251 -20.39 -21.96 8.29
C PHE A 251 -21.53 -21.50 7.38
N GLU A 252 -21.45 -21.81 6.08
CA GLU A 252 -22.43 -21.37 5.09
C GLU A 252 -23.76 -22.06 5.32
N ILE A 253 -24.83 -21.29 5.25
CA ILE A 253 -26.21 -21.76 5.27
C ILE A 253 -26.82 -21.57 3.88
N ILE A 254 -27.50 -22.61 3.43
CA ILE A 254 -28.20 -22.63 2.13
C ILE A 254 -29.47 -21.79 2.19
#